data_ed229f66b08313f3fbaa69f2c82ea806
#
_entry.id   ed229f66b08313f3fbaa69f2c82ea806
#
_cell.length_a   1.000
_cell.length_b   1.000
_cell.length_c   1.000
_cell.angle_alpha   90.00
_cell.angle_beta   90.00
_cell.angle_gamma   90.00
#
_symmetry.space_group_name_H-M   'P 1'
#
loop_
_entity.id
_entity.type
_entity.pdbx_description
1 polymer ?
#
loop_
_entity_poly.entity_id
_entity_poly.type
_entity_poly.pdbx_seq_one_letter_code
_entity_poly.pdbx_strand_id
1 'polypeptide(L)'
;MINSERRARMLLTCAMEGGDPAVTELVQSIGAETAWAKIIEGVLGEPAAQRAAAVPIDAVVRLAKASAMRFVVPGDDEWPSGLDDLRHAESIQRRGGEPLGLWMRGPAHLGHLMERSVAIVGSRAATA
;
A
#
# COMPACT_ATOMS: atom_id res chain seq x y z
N MET A 1 7.42 17.94 -4.49
CA MET A 1 7.80 17.41 -3.16
C MET A 1 6.75 16.38 -2.74
N ILE A 2 7.15 15.20 -2.31
CA ILE A 2 6.23 14.18 -1.79
C ILE A 2 5.76 14.66 -0.43
N ASN A 3 4.44 14.74 -0.18
CA ASN A 3 3.91 15.11 1.12
C ASN A 3 4.16 14.01 2.16
N SER A 4 4.06 14.34 3.45
CA SER A 4 4.36 13.44 4.56
C SER A 4 3.48 12.20 4.58
N GLU A 5 2.18 12.36 4.30
CA GLU A 5 1.22 11.25 4.25
C GLU A 5 1.56 10.25 3.14
N ARG A 6 1.86 10.72 1.92
CA ARG A 6 2.28 9.85 0.80
C ARG A 6 3.59 9.14 1.11
N ARG A 7 4.56 9.86 1.70
CA ARG A 7 5.83 9.28 2.13
C ARG A 7 5.62 8.18 3.16
N ALA A 8 4.76 8.40 4.15
CA ALA A 8 4.42 7.40 5.17
C ALA A 8 3.76 6.15 4.56
N ARG A 9 2.84 6.32 3.62
CA ARG A 9 2.23 5.20 2.87
C ARG A 9 3.26 4.41 2.06
N MET A 10 4.22 5.09 1.41
CA MET A 10 5.34 4.41 0.72
C MET A 10 6.17 3.58 1.69
N LEU A 11 6.51 4.13 2.85
CA LEU A 11 7.25 3.43 3.91
C LEU A 11 6.49 2.19 4.40
N LEU A 12 5.21 2.33 4.67
CA LEU A 12 4.35 1.24 5.11
C LEU A 12 4.28 0.11 4.08
N THR A 13 4.15 0.41 2.78
CA THR A 13 4.14 -0.62 1.73
C THR A 13 5.48 -1.35 1.59
N CYS A 14 6.58 -0.74 2.01
CA CYS A 14 7.90 -1.38 1.99
C CYS A 14 8.18 -2.22 3.24
N ALA A 15 7.63 -1.82 4.39
CA ALA A 15 7.93 -2.44 5.69
C ALA A 15 6.92 -3.52 6.10
N MET A 16 5.66 -3.37 5.67
CA MET A 16 4.55 -4.20 6.11
C MET A 16 4.04 -5.07 4.97
N GLU A 17 3.36 -6.14 5.32
CA GLU A 17 2.71 -6.97 4.32
C GLU A 17 1.42 -6.31 3.81
N GLY A 18 1.19 -6.41 2.50
CA GLY A 18 -0.04 -5.91 1.89
C GLY A 18 -1.27 -6.62 2.44
N GLY A 19 -2.30 -5.85 2.78
CA GLY A 19 -3.55 -6.38 3.31
C GLY A 19 -3.49 -6.80 4.78
N ASP A 20 -2.51 -6.36 5.55
CA ASP A 20 -2.49 -6.57 7.00
C ASP A 20 -3.59 -5.71 7.66
N PRO A 21 -4.64 -6.33 8.25
CA PRO A 21 -5.76 -5.59 8.82
C PRO A 21 -5.34 -4.64 9.95
N ALA A 22 -4.35 -5.02 10.77
CA ALA A 22 -3.89 -4.19 11.88
C ALA A 22 -3.24 -2.89 11.37
N VAL A 23 -2.48 -2.97 10.28
CA VAL A 23 -1.89 -1.79 9.64
C VAL A 23 -2.96 -0.91 9.00
N THR A 24 -3.89 -1.53 8.26
CA THR A 24 -4.97 -0.80 7.58
C THR A 24 -5.87 -0.09 8.59
N GLU A 25 -6.28 -0.76 9.65
CA GLU A 25 -7.11 -0.19 10.72
C GLU A 25 -6.39 0.98 11.42
N LEU A 26 -5.10 0.83 11.71
CA LEU A 26 -4.30 1.87 12.33
C LEU A 26 -4.23 3.11 11.41
N VAL A 27 -3.96 2.92 10.11
CA VAL A 27 -3.91 4.02 9.15
C VAL A 27 -5.27 4.71 8.99
N GLN A 28 -6.36 3.95 8.97
CA GLN A 28 -7.71 4.52 8.89
C GLN A 28 -8.08 5.34 10.13
N SER A 29 -7.61 4.92 11.30
CA SER A 29 -7.95 5.60 12.56
C SER A 29 -7.14 6.85 12.86
N ILE A 30 -5.84 6.88 12.51
CA ILE A 30 -4.93 7.97 12.90
C ILE A 30 -4.10 8.56 11.75
N GLY A 31 -4.33 8.13 10.50
CA GLY A 31 -3.55 8.55 9.34
C GLY A 31 -2.20 7.83 9.20
N ALA A 32 -1.65 7.81 7.99
CA ALA A 32 -0.44 7.01 7.72
C ALA A 32 0.81 7.58 8.40
N GLU A 33 0.94 8.89 8.49
CA GLU A 33 2.10 9.53 9.13
C GLU A 33 2.19 9.18 10.62
N THR A 34 1.07 9.30 11.34
CA THR A 34 1.01 8.95 12.77
C THR A 34 1.13 7.44 12.96
N ALA A 35 0.49 6.64 12.11
CA ALA A 35 0.60 5.19 12.13
C ALA A 35 2.05 4.72 11.97
N TRP A 36 2.78 5.31 11.03
CA TRP A 36 4.20 5.01 10.84
C TRP A 36 5.03 5.29 12.09
N ALA A 37 4.84 6.45 12.73
CA ALA A 37 5.53 6.79 13.97
C ALA A 37 5.20 5.77 15.08
N LYS A 38 3.94 5.40 15.25
CA LYS A 38 3.49 4.41 16.24
C LYS A 38 4.04 3.01 15.99
N ILE A 39 4.18 2.61 14.73
CA ILE A 39 4.78 1.31 14.38
C ILE A 39 6.26 1.28 14.78
N ILE A 40 7.00 2.35 14.54
CA ILE A 40 8.40 2.48 15.00
C ILE A 40 8.49 2.43 16.53
N GLU A 41 7.53 3.02 17.24
CA GLU A 41 7.43 2.94 18.71
C GLU A 41 7.03 1.54 19.22
N GLY A 42 6.68 0.61 18.33
CA GLY A 42 6.40 -0.78 18.66
C GLY A 42 4.93 -1.13 18.89
N VAL A 43 3.97 -0.31 18.46
CA VAL A 43 2.52 -0.56 18.64
C VAL A 43 2.06 -1.90 18.03
N LEU A 44 2.73 -2.36 16.97
CA LEU A 44 2.49 -3.66 16.32
C LEU A 44 3.55 -4.71 16.68
N GLY A 45 4.31 -4.49 17.73
CA GLY A 45 5.35 -5.37 18.22
C GLY A 45 6.74 -5.09 17.65
N GLU A 46 7.75 -5.60 18.33
CA GLU A 46 9.17 -5.39 18.02
C GLU A 46 9.56 -5.81 16.59
N PRO A 47 9.11 -6.97 16.04
CA PRO A 47 9.46 -7.33 14.67
C PRO A 47 8.97 -6.35 13.62
N ALA A 48 7.81 -5.73 13.82
CA ALA A 48 7.27 -4.70 12.93
C ALA A 48 8.08 -3.40 13.04
N ALA A 49 8.44 -2.99 14.25
CA ALA A 49 9.26 -1.81 14.50
C ALA A 49 10.65 -1.93 13.85
N GLN A 50 11.30 -3.09 13.97
CA GLN A 50 12.61 -3.36 13.35
C GLN A 50 12.53 -3.31 11.82
N ARG A 51 11.52 -3.92 11.20
CA ARG A 51 11.33 -3.82 9.74
C ARG A 51 11.11 -2.38 9.29
N ALA A 52 10.29 -1.64 10.02
CA ALA A 52 10.03 -0.23 9.72
C ALA A 52 11.31 0.61 9.79
N ALA A 53 12.08 0.46 10.86
CA ALA A 53 13.34 1.19 11.04
C ALA A 53 14.40 0.86 9.96
N ALA A 54 14.32 -0.32 9.35
CA ALA A 54 15.27 -0.77 8.34
C ALA A 54 14.95 -0.29 6.91
N VAL A 55 13.81 0.37 6.65
CA VAL A 55 13.42 0.80 5.30
C VAL A 55 14.31 1.95 4.79
N PRO A 56 15.09 1.74 3.71
CA PRO A 56 15.94 2.78 3.14
C PRO A 56 15.13 3.68 2.19
N ILE A 57 14.23 4.49 2.71
CA ILE A 57 13.24 5.24 1.92
C ILE A 57 13.85 6.08 0.81
N ASP A 58 14.99 6.73 1.05
CA ASP A 58 15.61 7.56 0.02
C ASP A 58 16.15 6.72 -1.15
N ALA A 59 16.61 5.49 -0.88
CA ALA A 59 16.98 4.54 -1.93
C ALA A 59 15.75 4.06 -2.71
N VAL A 60 14.65 3.78 -2.03
CA VAL A 60 13.37 3.39 -2.65
C VAL A 60 12.87 4.50 -3.58
N VAL A 61 12.84 5.74 -3.12
CA VAL A 61 12.40 6.89 -3.91
C VAL A 61 13.30 7.11 -5.14
N ARG A 62 14.62 7.03 -4.96
CA ARG A 62 15.57 7.14 -6.09
C ARG A 62 15.36 6.03 -7.12
N LEU A 63 15.20 4.80 -6.67
CA LEU A 63 14.97 3.65 -7.57
C LEU A 63 13.63 3.78 -8.32
N ALA A 64 12.57 4.15 -7.63
CA ALA A 64 11.27 4.38 -8.24
C ALA A 64 11.36 5.44 -9.36
N LYS A 65 12.02 6.56 -9.08
CA LYS A 65 12.25 7.63 -10.06
C LYS A 65 13.08 7.15 -11.25
N ALA A 66 14.17 6.44 -11.00
CA ALA A 66 15.03 5.88 -12.06
C ALA A 66 14.30 4.85 -12.94
N SER A 67 13.32 4.14 -12.37
CA SER A 67 12.51 3.12 -13.06
C SER A 67 11.21 3.69 -13.67
N ALA A 68 11.03 5.01 -13.68
CA ALA A 68 9.81 5.69 -14.11
C ALA A 68 8.55 5.14 -13.40
N MET A 69 8.68 4.84 -12.11
CA MET A 69 7.57 4.43 -11.26
C MET A 69 7.01 5.63 -10.51
N ARG A 70 5.70 5.60 -10.27
CA ARG A 70 4.99 6.53 -9.40
C ARG A 70 4.21 5.78 -8.35
N PHE A 71 3.89 6.44 -7.27
CA PHE A 71 3.12 5.88 -6.17
C PHE A 71 1.78 6.60 -6.07
N VAL A 72 0.70 5.87 -6.29
CA VAL A 72 -0.69 6.35 -6.30
C VAL A 72 -1.33 6.01 -4.96
N VAL A 73 -2.02 6.96 -4.36
CA VAL A 73 -2.67 6.79 -3.05
C VAL A 73 -4.16 7.12 -3.13
N PRO A 74 -4.97 6.66 -2.16
CA PRO A 74 -6.36 7.07 -2.05
C PRO A 74 -6.50 8.59 -2.08
N GLY A 75 -7.43 9.08 -2.90
CA GLY A 75 -7.65 10.51 -3.13
C GLY A 75 -6.89 11.12 -4.30
N ASP A 76 -5.98 10.40 -4.93
CA ASP A 76 -5.40 10.82 -6.21
C ASP A 76 -6.43 10.68 -7.35
N ASP A 77 -6.30 11.53 -8.37
CA ASP A 77 -7.16 11.51 -9.57
C ASP A 77 -7.14 10.15 -10.28
N GLU A 78 -6.01 9.48 -10.30
CA GLU A 78 -5.89 8.15 -10.92
C GLU A 78 -6.18 6.97 -9.98
N TRP A 79 -6.61 7.23 -8.72
CA TRP A 79 -6.98 6.16 -7.80
C TRP A 79 -8.27 5.48 -8.25
N PRO A 80 -8.30 4.14 -8.43
CA PRO A 80 -9.51 3.45 -8.83
C PRO A 80 -10.55 3.45 -7.69
N SER A 81 -11.69 4.10 -7.88
CA SER A 81 -12.74 4.22 -6.86
C SER A 81 -13.29 2.87 -6.38
N GLY A 82 -13.27 1.85 -7.23
CA GLY A 82 -13.68 0.48 -6.84
C GLY A 82 -12.82 -0.14 -5.74
N LEU A 83 -11.59 0.35 -5.51
CA LEU A 83 -10.76 -0.12 -4.40
C LEU A 83 -11.27 0.35 -3.04
N ASP A 84 -12.06 1.43 -3.00
CA ASP A 84 -12.63 1.95 -1.76
C ASP A 84 -13.61 0.95 -1.12
N ASP A 85 -14.25 0.10 -1.92
CA ASP A 85 -15.17 -0.93 -1.44
C ASP A 85 -14.46 -2.02 -0.62
N LEU A 86 -13.16 -2.20 -0.81
CA LEU A 86 -12.36 -3.18 -0.07
C LEU A 86 -12.30 -2.89 1.43
N ARG A 87 -12.53 -1.64 1.86
CA ARG A 87 -12.61 -1.29 3.29
C ARG A 87 -13.79 -1.94 4.00
N HIS A 88 -14.81 -2.33 3.24
CA HIS A 88 -16.04 -2.99 3.74
C HIS A 88 -16.03 -4.51 3.52
N ALA A 89 -15.03 -5.02 2.81
CA ALA A 89 -14.90 -6.45 2.57
C ALA A 89 -14.36 -7.17 3.81
N GLU A 90 -14.92 -8.35 4.09
CA GLU A 90 -14.40 -9.20 5.15
C GLU A 90 -12.97 -9.66 4.82
N SER A 91 -12.12 -9.73 5.83
CA SER A 91 -10.77 -10.25 5.65
C SER A 91 -10.79 -11.75 5.38
N ILE A 92 -10.05 -12.19 4.36
CA ILE A 92 -9.87 -13.60 4.01
C ILE A 92 -8.46 -14.02 4.43
N GLN A 93 -8.37 -15.08 5.23
CA GLN A 93 -7.09 -15.58 5.75
C GLN A 93 -6.24 -14.48 6.42
N ARG A 94 -6.89 -13.59 7.18
CA ARG A 94 -6.26 -12.45 7.86
C ARG A 94 -5.62 -11.43 6.88
N ARG A 95 -6.16 -11.33 5.67
CA ARG A 95 -5.78 -10.36 4.66
C ARG A 95 -7.02 -9.64 4.18
N GLY A 96 -6.93 -8.35 3.97
CA GLY A 96 -8.03 -7.54 3.46
C GLY A 96 -7.78 -6.05 3.61
N GLY A 97 -8.83 -5.30 3.36
CA GLY A 97 -8.81 -3.85 3.43
C GLY A 97 -8.32 -3.17 2.16
N GLU A 98 -8.49 -1.87 2.15
CA GLU A 98 -8.05 -0.99 1.08
C GLU A 98 -6.52 -0.95 1.03
N PRO A 99 -5.90 -1.02 -0.17
CA PRO A 99 -4.45 -0.86 -0.29
C PRO A 99 -3.99 0.51 0.24
N LEU A 100 -2.84 0.54 0.91
CA LEU A 100 -2.25 1.78 1.40
C LEU A 100 -1.79 2.71 0.28
N GLY A 101 -1.50 2.14 -0.89
CA GLY A 101 -1.10 2.79 -2.12
C GLY A 101 -0.62 1.76 -3.13
N LEU A 102 -0.47 2.18 -4.37
CA LEU A 102 -0.10 1.32 -5.49
C LEU A 102 1.13 1.87 -6.21
N TRP A 103 2.12 1.02 -6.41
CA TRP A 103 3.27 1.31 -7.25
C TRP A 103 2.91 1.08 -8.72
N MET A 104 3.00 2.14 -9.51
CA MET A 104 2.64 2.13 -10.93
C MET A 104 3.84 2.37 -11.81
N ARG A 105 3.91 1.67 -12.94
CA ARG A 105 4.90 1.88 -13.98
C ARG A 105 4.22 2.08 -15.33
N GLY A 106 4.69 3.06 -16.08
CA GLY A 106 4.14 3.40 -17.41
C GLY A 106 3.24 4.63 -17.38
N PRO A 107 2.84 5.14 -18.56
CA PRO A 107 2.17 6.43 -18.71
C PRO A 107 0.66 6.35 -18.53
N ALA A 108 0.06 5.17 -18.51
CA ALA A 108 -1.39 5.01 -18.51
C ALA A 108 -2.02 5.45 -17.18
N HIS A 109 -3.17 6.10 -17.25
CA HIS A 109 -3.95 6.52 -16.09
C HIS A 109 -4.65 5.31 -15.45
N LEU A 110 -4.32 4.99 -14.20
CA LEU A 110 -4.79 3.77 -13.54
C LEU A 110 -6.32 3.71 -13.42
N GLY A 111 -6.96 4.79 -12.99
CA GLY A 111 -8.41 4.84 -12.86
C GLY A 111 -9.14 4.46 -14.16
N HIS A 112 -8.70 5.03 -15.29
CA HIS A 112 -9.29 4.71 -16.59
C HIS A 112 -9.05 3.27 -17.04
N LEU A 113 -7.87 2.70 -16.73
CA LEU A 113 -7.59 1.29 -17.03
C LEU A 113 -8.51 0.35 -16.25
N MET A 114 -8.83 0.71 -15.02
CA MET A 114 -9.62 -0.13 -14.12
C MET A 114 -11.12 -0.10 -14.39
N GLU A 115 -11.65 0.93 -15.09
CA GLU A 115 -13.08 1.05 -15.41
C GLU A 115 -13.63 -0.15 -16.20
N ARG A 116 -12.81 -0.79 -17.01
CA ARG A 116 -13.18 -1.92 -17.86
C ARG A 116 -12.19 -3.08 -17.70
N SER A 117 -11.85 -3.41 -16.47
CA SER A 117 -10.91 -4.47 -16.17
C SER A 117 -11.62 -5.77 -15.79
N VAL A 118 -10.96 -6.89 -16.07
CA VAL A 118 -11.36 -8.24 -15.64
C VAL A 118 -10.22 -8.84 -14.86
N ALA A 119 -10.49 -9.32 -13.66
CA ALA A 119 -9.51 -10.04 -12.86
C ALA A 119 -9.49 -11.52 -13.26
N ILE A 120 -8.32 -12.04 -13.59
CA ILE A 120 -8.08 -13.46 -13.82
C ILE A 120 -7.18 -13.94 -12.69
N VAL A 121 -7.69 -14.84 -11.87
CA VAL A 121 -6.97 -15.39 -10.71
C VAL A 121 -6.84 -16.91 -10.85
N GLY A 122 -5.78 -17.47 -10.29
CA GLY A 122 -5.55 -18.90 -10.34
C GLY A 122 -4.55 -19.37 -9.29
N SER A 123 -4.48 -20.68 -9.11
CA SER A 123 -3.49 -21.31 -8.25
C SER A 123 -2.09 -21.25 -8.91
N ARG A 124 -1.04 -21.17 -8.07
CA ARG A 124 0.35 -21.31 -8.52
C ARG A 124 0.68 -22.69 -9.05
N ALA A 125 -0.10 -23.71 -8.69
CA ALA A 125 -0.01 -25.09 -9.16
C ALA A 125 -1.40 -25.54 -9.60
N ALA A 126 -1.72 -25.33 -10.89
CA ALA A 126 -2.87 -25.94 -11.52
C ALA A 126 -2.43 -27.28 -12.12
N THR A 127 -3.00 -28.38 -11.65
CA THR A 127 -2.91 -29.67 -12.33
C THR A 127 -3.94 -29.71 -13.45
N ALA A 128 -3.49 -30.13 -14.64
CA ALA A 128 -4.39 -30.39 -15.76
C ALA A 128 -5.33 -31.56 -15.47
#